data_e9a162ccbcf6ce0c2aa7454dd712c75b
#
_entry.id   e9a162ccbcf6ce0c2aa7454dd712c75b
#
_cell.length_a   1.000
_cell.length_b   1.000
_cell.length_c   1.000
_cell.angle_alpha   90.00
_cell.angle_beta   90.00
_cell.angle_gamma   90.00
#
_symmetry.space_group_name_H-M   'P 1'
#
loop_
_entity.id
_entity.type
_entity.pdbx_description
1 polymer ?
#
loop_
_entity_poly.entity_id
_entity_poly.type
_entity_poly.pdbx_seq_one_letter_code
_entity_poly.pdbx_strand_id
1 'polypeptide(L)'
;MISSNIIDKVENIIREAGEWVLNETQHFQEEKIQHKSSFDLVSYVDVHTQQFLINNFSKLLPNVGFIAEEEHTYSIKEWNWIIDPLDGTTNFIKQLPCYAISVALAKEKEVRYGWVLNVPMNEFFSAIKGDGAFLNKNKIKVSSKLNFEDALFATGFSVSVFENLDIQLSVVKEIITQSLGIRRMGAAAVDLCYVACGKFDGFFEWHLNPWDVAAGSLIAEEAGAKVSDFSGYSNYIFGKEIIAAQPNIYSQMLTIIQNNIRTKSI
;
A
#
# COMPACT_ATOMS: atom_id res chain seq x y z
N MET A 1 13.36 -3.50 -19.27
CA MET A 1 12.31 -2.46 -19.07
C MET A 1 11.17 -2.73 -20.03
N ILE A 2 9.92 -2.58 -19.58
CA ILE A 2 8.76 -2.61 -20.48
C ILE A 2 8.68 -1.29 -21.26
N SER A 3 8.06 -1.32 -22.46
CA SER A 3 7.94 -0.12 -23.29
C SER A 3 6.91 0.86 -22.74
N SER A 4 7.03 2.15 -23.11
CA SER A 4 6.04 3.18 -22.73
C SER A 4 4.62 2.81 -23.14
N ASN A 5 4.43 2.22 -24.32
CA ASN A 5 3.12 1.73 -24.78
C ASN A 5 2.52 0.65 -23.85
N ILE A 6 3.36 -0.19 -23.22
CA ILE A 6 2.87 -1.19 -22.24
C ILE A 6 2.48 -0.48 -20.96
N ILE A 7 3.25 0.51 -20.49
CA ILE A 7 2.93 1.32 -19.32
C ILE A 7 1.57 2.01 -19.49
N ASP A 8 1.34 2.67 -20.61
CA ASP A 8 0.07 3.34 -20.91
C ASP A 8 -1.12 2.35 -20.90
N LYS A 9 -0.91 1.14 -21.42
CA LYS A 9 -1.96 0.09 -21.38
C LYS A 9 -2.24 -0.40 -19.95
N VAL A 10 -1.20 -0.55 -19.12
CA VAL A 10 -1.37 -0.91 -17.70
C VAL A 10 -2.16 0.16 -16.97
N GLU A 11 -1.81 1.43 -17.15
CA GLU A 11 -2.56 2.55 -16.55
C GLU A 11 -4.03 2.56 -16.97
N ASN A 12 -4.32 2.33 -18.25
CA ASN A 12 -5.68 2.29 -18.75
C ASN A 12 -6.48 1.11 -18.16
N ILE A 13 -5.88 -0.09 -18.05
CA ILE A 13 -6.52 -1.25 -17.44
C ILE A 13 -6.86 -0.98 -15.96
N ILE A 14 -5.94 -0.36 -15.19
CA ILE A 14 -6.18 -0.02 -13.79
C ILE A 14 -7.29 1.02 -13.66
N ARG A 15 -7.34 2.01 -14.55
CA ARG A 15 -8.41 3.03 -14.55
C ARG A 15 -9.76 2.43 -14.88
N GLU A 16 -9.84 1.55 -15.88
CA GLU A 16 -11.07 0.83 -16.24
C GLU A 16 -11.57 -0.01 -15.06
N ALA A 17 -10.68 -0.72 -14.36
CA ALA A 17 -11.01 -1.43 -13.13
C ALA A 17 -11.53 -0.47 -12.05
N GLY A 18 -10.90 0.69 -11.87
CA GLY A 18 -11.30 1.71 -10.89
C GLY A 18 -12.66 2.32 -11.20
N GLU A 19 -12.98 2.59 -12.47
CA GLU A 19 -14.29 3.08 -12.89
C GLU A 19 -15.39 2.05 -12.56
N TRP A 20 -15.12 0.76 -12.80
CA TRP A 20 -16.03 -0.31 -12.43
C TRP A 20 -16.22 -0.38 -10.91
N VAL A 21 -15.14 -0.38 -10.10
CA VAL A 21 -15.20 -0.37 -8.62
C VAL A 21 -15.99 0.84 -8.12
N LEU A 22 -15.76 2.03 -8.67
CA LEU A 22 -16.49 3.24 -8.28
C LEU A 22 -17.98 3.13 -8.58
N ASN A 23 -18.35 2.55 -9.72
CA ASN A 23 -19.75 2.32 -10.06
C ASN A 23 -20.42 1.33 -9.09
N GLU A 24 -19.70 0.29 -8.67
CA GLU A 24 -20.21 -0.70 -7.72
C GLU A 24 -20.50 -0.11 -6.33
N THR A 25 -19.87 1.00 -5.91
CA THR A 25 -20.21 1.65 -4.64
C THR A 25 -21.65 2.13 -4.56
N GLN A 26 -22.26 2.47 -5.71
CA GLN A 26 -23.64 2.91 -5.77
C GLN A 26 -24.65 1.76 -5.84
N HIS A 27 -24.20 0.57 -6.22
CA HIS A 27 -25.03 -0.61 -6.46
C HIS A 27 -24.67 -1.79 -5.55
N PHE A 28 -23.81 -1.54 -4.54
CA PHE A 28 -23.28 -2.57 -3.69
C PHE A 28 -24.37 -3.31 -2.91
N GLN A 29 -24.30 -4.65 -2.94
CA GLN A 29 -25.26 -5.54 -2.27
C GLN A 29 -24.57 -6.18 -1.05
N GLU A 30 -24.94 -5.75 0.14
CA GLU A 30 -24.37 -6.24 1.40
C GLU A 30 -24.54 -7.77 1.58
N GLU A 31 -25.59 -8.35 0.98
CA GLU A 31 -25.84 -9.80 1.04
C GLU A 31 -24.75 -10.65 0.32
N LYS A 32 -23.93 -10.00 -0.52
CA LYS A 32 -22.83 -10.64 -1.25
C LYS A 32 -21.47 -10.53 -0.56
N ILE A 33 -21.45 -10.00 0.67
CA ILE A 33 -20.24 -9.98 1.49
C ILE A 33 -19.93 -11.39 1.96
N GLN A 34 -18.65 -11.80 1.85
CA GLN A 34 -18.16 -13.03 2.42
C GLN A 34 -17.10 -12.71 3.48
N HIS A 35 -16.99 -13.59 4.46
CA HIS A 35 -15.98 -13.50 5.51
C HIS A 35 -14.83 -14.45 5.18
N LYS A 36 -13.63 -13.93 4.94
CA LYS A 36 -12.39 -14.73 4.88
C LYS A 36 -12.03 -15.27 6.27
N SER A 37 -12.30 -14.44 7.31
CA SER A 37 -12.18 -14.79 8.73
C SER A 37 -13.20 -14.00 9.55
N SER A 38 -13.17 -14.10 10.90
CA SER A 38 -14.13 -13.40 11.78
C SER A 38 -14.19 -11.88 11.59
N PHE A 39 -13.11 -11.26 11.10
CA PHE A 39 -12.98 -9.80 10.94
C PHE A 39 -12.46 -9.39 9.58
N ASP A 40 -12.16 -10.35 8.69
CA ASP A 40 -11.64 -10.12 7.36
C ASP A 40 -12.74 -10.33 6.33
N LEU A 41 -13.01 -9.30 5.53
CA LEU A 41 -14.12 -9.25 4.58
C LEU A 41 -13.58 -9.32 3.16
N VAL A 42 -14.30 -10.02 2.32
CA VAL A 42 -14.14 -10.01 0.87
C VAL A 42 -15.49 -9.79 0.22
N SER A 43 -15.52 -9.05 -0.84
CA SER A 43 -16.70 -8.88 -1.66
C SER A 43 -16.50 -9.47 -3.05
N TYR A 44 -17.60 -9.64 -3.77
CA TYR A 44 -17.52 -10.01 -5.19
C TYR A 44 -16.75 -8.96 -6.02
N VAL A 45 -16.60 -7.75 -5.48
CA VAL A 45 -15.88 -6.64 -6.12
C VAL A 45 -14.38 -6.92 -6.14
N ASP A 46 -13.82 -7.41 -5.03
CA ASP A 46 -12.41 -7.80 -4.91
C ASP A 46 -12.08 -8.91 -5.93
N VAL A 47 -12.88 -9.98 -5.90
CA VAL A 47 -12.69 -11.15 -6.79
C VAL A 47 -12.81 -10.78 -8.27
N HIS A 48 -13.83 -10.00 -8.63
CA HIS A 48 -14.05 -9.58 -10.01
C HIS A 48 -12.92 -8.66 -10.50
N THR A 49 -12.52 -7.68 -9.68
CA THR A 49 -11.42 -6.74 -10.00
C THR A 49 -10.13 -7.51 -10.23
N GLN A 50 -9.79 -8.46 -9.33
CA GLN A 50 -8.61 -9.29 -9.51
C GLN A 50 -8.66 -10.07 -10.81
N GLN A 51 -9.77 -10.75 -11.10
CA GLN A 51 -9.91 -11.55 -12.32
C GLN A 51 -9.80 -10.69 -13.58
N PHE A 52 -10.37 -9.49 -13.57
CA PHE A 52 -10.26 -8.52 -14.66
C PHE A 52 -8.79 -8.12 -14.89
N LEU A 53 -8.07 -7.76 -13.83
CA LEU A 53 -6.64 -7.36 -13.90
C LEU A 53 -5.77 -8.52 -14.41
N ILE A 54 -5.91 -9.72 -13.83
CA ILE A 54 -5.14 -10.91 -14.24
C ILE A 54 -5.37 -11.25 -15.71
N ASN A 55 -6.63 -11.25 -16.17
CA ASN A 55 -6.98 -11.57 -17.54
C ASN A 55 -6.36 -10.59 -18.56
N ASN A 56 -6.35 -9.30 -18.25
CA ASN A 56 -5.77 -8.28 -19.12
C ASN A 56 -4.24 -8.28 -19.08
N PHE A 57 -3.62 -8.39 -17.90
CA PHE A 57 -2.17 -8.42 -17.75
C PHE A 57 -1.55 -9.71 -18.34
N SER A 58 -2.24 -10.85 -18.28
CA SER A 58 -1.80 -12.09 -18.93
C SER A 58 -1.71 -11.95 -20.44
N LYS A 59 -2.64 -11.20 -21.06
CA LYS A 59 -2.60 -10.91 -22.50
C LYS A 59 -1.50 -9.91 -22.84
N LEU A 60 -1.27 -8.94 -21.95
CA LEU A 60 -0.30 -7.88 -22.16
C LEU A 60 1.15 -8.38 -22.02
N LEU A 61 1.43 -9.24 -21.03
CA LEU A 61 2.73 -9.83 -20.74
C LEU A 61 2.56 -11.33 -20.43
N PRO A 62 2.53 -12.23 -21.45
CA PRO A 62 2.12 -13.64 -21.28
C PRO A 62 3.03 -14.49 -20.40
N ASN A 63 4.30 -14.11 -20.20
CA ASN A 63 5.28 -14.90 -19.45
C ASN A 63 5.55 -14.35 -18.02
N VAL A 64 4.67 -13.51 -17.50
CA VAL A 64 4.76 -12.94 -16.15
C VAL A 64 3.92 -13.77 -15.18
N GLY A 65 4.42 -13.94 -13.94
CA GLY A 65 3.69 -14.59 -12.85
C GLY A 65 2.77 -13.62 -12.12
N PHE A 66 2.04 -14.14 -11.13
CA PHE A 66 1.11 -13.36 -10.31
C PHE A 66 1.27 -13.71 -8.83
N ILE A 67 1.25 -12.68 -7.99
CA ILE A 67 1.11 -12.71 -6.54
C ILE A 67 -0.07 -11.79 -6.24
N ALA A 68 -1.21 -12.34 -5.89
CA ALA A 68 -2.43 -11.56 -5.70
C ALA A 68 -3.17 -11.99 -4.44
N GLU A 69 -3.94 -11.08 -3.86
CA GLU A 69 -4.58 -11.29 -2.57
C GLU A 69 -5.64 -12.40 -2.61
N GLU A 70 -6.54 -12.33 -3.60
CA GLU A 70 -7.67 -13.24 -3.66
C GLU A 70 -7.27 -14.62 -4.20
N GLU A 71 -7.81 -15.69 -3.57
CA GLU A 71 -7.54 -17.08 -3.91
C GLU A 71 -6.06 -17.48 -3.89
N HIS A 72 -5.20 -16.66 -3.25
CA HIS A 72 -3.76 -16.87 -3.15
C HIS A 72 -3.14 -17.37 -4.45
N THR A 73 -3.41 -16.66 -5.55
CA THR A 73 -2.92 -17.02 -6.87
C THR A 73 -1.42 -16.79 -6.94
N TYR A 74 -0.64 -17.86 -6.74
CA TYR A 74 0.80 -17.84 -6.85
C TYR A 74 1.28 -18.61 -8.08
N SER A 75 1.75 -17.90 -9.09
CA SER A 75 2.54 -18.47 -10.17
C SER A 75 3.85 -17.71 -10.29
N ILE A 76 4.80 -18.01 -9.40
CA ILE A 76 6.06 -17.26 -9.32
C ILE A 76 6.93 -17.56 -10.54
N LYS A 77 7.37 -16.49 -11.20
CA LYS A 77 8.30 -16.48 -12.34
C LYS A 77 9.42 -15.46 -12.08
N GLU A 78 10.27 -15.24 -13.07
CA GLU A 78 11.30 -14.18 -13.01
C GLU A 78 10.67 -12.79 -12.85
N TRP A 79 9.59 -12.53 -13.61
CA TRP A 79 8.77 -11.33 -13.47
C TRP A 79 7.42 -11.70 -12.88
N ASN A 80 6.92 -10.88 -11.94
CA ASN A 80 5.64 -11.11 -11.27
C ASN A 80 4.85 -9.83 -11.11
N TRP A 81 3.59 -9.88 -11.46
CA TRP A 81 2.60 -8.92 -11.00
C TRP A 81 2.30 -9.16 -9.53
N ILE A 82 2.25 -8.10 -8.74
CA ILE A 82 1.82 -8.12 -7.34
C ILE A 82 0.60 -7.23 -7.27
N ILE A 83 -0.56 -7.79 -6.89
CA ILE A 83 -1.86 -7.15 -7.06
C ILE A 83 -2.67 -7.22 -5.77
N ASP A 84 -3.12 -6.05 -5.31
CA ASP A 84 -4.25 -5.90 -4.43
C ASP A 84 -5.40 -5.31 -5.25
N PRO A 85 -6.48 -6.07 -5.46
CA PRO A 85 -7.61 -5.62 -6.27
C PRO A 85 -8.43 -4.53 -5.59
N LEU A 86 -8.42 -4.48 -4.24
CA LEU A 86 -9.20 -3.53 -3.45
C LEU A 86 -8.64 -3.37 -2.03
N ASP A 87 -7.48 -2.71 -1.90
CA ASP A 87 -6.95 -2.29 -0.59
C ASP A 87 -7.96 -1.37 0.11
N GLY A 88 -8.38 -1.77 1.32
CA GLY A 88 -9.42 -1.07 2.06
C GLY A 88 -10.84 -1.59 1.80
N THR A 89 -11.03 -2.90 1.61
CA THR A 89 -12.34 -3.56 1.41
C THR A 89 -13.38 -3.14 2.46
N THR A 90 -13.00 -3.03 3.74
CA THR A 90 -13.91 -2.55 4.80
C THR A 90 -14.37 -1.11 4.54
N ASN A 91 -13.47 -0.22 4.09
CA ASN A 91 -13.82 1.15 3.74
C ASN A 91 -14.80 1.19 2.55
N PHE A 92 -14.54 0.37 1.53
CA PHE A 92 -15.43 0.24 0.38
C PHE A 92 -16.83 -0.18 0.83
N ILE A 93 -16.95 -1.27 1.60
CA ILE A 93 -18.22 -1.79 2.14
C ILE A 93 -18.97 -0.72 2.97
N LYS A 94 -18.24 0.07 3.75
CA LYS A 94 -18.80 1.14 4.60
C LYS A 94 -18.90 2.48 3.90
N GLN A 95 -18.62 2.55 2.60
CA GLN A 95 -18.66 3.77 1.78
C GLN A 95 -17.77 4.90 2.32
N LEU A 96 -16.67 4.54 2.99
CA LEU A 96 -15.65 5.50 3.41
C LEU A 96 -14.70 5.76 2.22
N PRO A 97 -14.40 7.03 1.87
CA PRO A 97 -13.71 7.36 0.63
C PRO A 97 -12.19 7.16 0.72
N CYS A 98 -11.72 5.97 1.11
CA CYS A 98 -10.32 5.59 1.16
C CYS A 98 -10.17 4.09 0.86
N TYR A 99 -10.07 3.75 -0.41
CA TYR A 99 -9.79 2.42 -0.92
C TYR A 99 -9.11 2.51 -2.30
N ALA A 100 -8.27 1.54 -2.62
CA ALA A 100 -7.40 1.64 -3.79
C ALA A 100 -7.23 0.31 -4.53
N ILE A 101 -6.85 0.40 -5.80
CA ILE A 101 -6.28 -0.70 -6.57
C ILE A 101 -4.77 -0.51 -6.52
N SER A 102 -4.03 -1.52 -6.06
CA SER A 102 -2.56 -1.51 -5.96
C SER A 102 -1.98 -2.57 -6.89
N VAL A 103 -1.09 -2.15 -7.78
CA VAL A 103 -0.45 -3.03 -8.78
C VAL A 103 1.04 -2.73 -8.82
N ALA A 104 1.86 -3.76 -8.68
CA ALA A 104 3.30 -3.67 -8.93
C ALA A 104 3.76 -4.71 -9.94
N LEU A 105 4.85 -4.41 -10.65
CA LEU A 105 5.56 -5.37 -11.47
C LEU A 105 6.99 -5.49 -10.93
N ALA A 106 7.31 -6.67 -10.40
CA ALA A 106 8.60 -6.99 -9.83
C ALA A 106 9.39 -7.95 -10.72
N LYS A 107 10.71 -7.77 -10.76
CA LYS A 107 11.66 -8.75 -11.27
C LYS A 107 12.29 -9.46 -10.08
N GLU A 108 12.09 -10.78 -9.97
CA GLU A 108 12.46 -11.53 -8.79
C GLU A 108 11.83 -10.94 -7.50
N LYS A 109 12.63 -10.35 -6.62
CA LYS A 109 12.17 -9.68 -5.38
C LYS A 109 12.19 -8.15 -5.47
N GLU A 110 12.64 -7.58 -6.60
CA GLU A 110 12.79 -6.14 -6.77
C GLU A 110 11.61 -5.55 -7.53
N VAL A 111 10.86 -4.66 -6.90
CA VAL A 111 9.78 -3.91 -7.56
C VAL A 111 10.38 -2.91 -8.54
N ARG A 112 9.95 -2.97 -9.80
CA ARG A 112 10.46 -2.11 -10.90
C ARG A 112 9.43 -1.07 -11.34
N TYR A 113 8.15 -1.36 -11.16
CA TYR A 113 7.05 -0.49 -11.52
C TYR A 113 5.98 -0.60 -10.44
N GLY A 114 5.37 0.52 -10.09
CA GLY A 114 4.28 0.58 -9.11
C GLY A 114 3.19 1.54 -9.57
N TRP A 115 1.94 1.14 -9.38
CA TRP A 115 0.75 1.93 -9.63
C TRP A 115 -0.25 1.75 -8.50
N VAL A 116 -0.79 2.85 -7.99
CA VAL A 116 -1.86 2.84 -7.00
C VAL A 116 -2.93 3.84 -7.45
N LEU A 117 -4.16 3.37 -7.59
CA LEU A 117 -5.30 4.23 -7.85
C LEU A 117 -6.16 4.32 -6.59
N ASN A 118 -6.11 5.46 -5.89
CA ASN A 118 -7.10 5.80 -4.88
C ASN A 118 -8.41 6.13 -5.61
N VAL A 119 -9.32 5.16 -5.64
CA VAL A 119 -10.49 5.16 -6.54
C VAL A 119 -11.44 6.33 -6.24
N PRO A 120 -11.90 6.55 -4.99
CA PRO A 120 -12.87 7.61 -4.72
C PRO A 120 -12.32 9.02 -4.95
N MET A 121 -11.01 9.20 -4.83
CA MET A 121 -10.36 10.50 -5.02
C MET A 121 -9.85 10.72 -6.44
N ASN A 122 -9.90 9.70 -7.29
CA ASN A 122 -9.31 9.70 -8.64
C ASN A 122 -7.82 10.16 -8.61
N GLU A 123 -7.10 9.73 -7.58
CA GLU A 123 -5.67 9.99 -7.42
C GLU A 123 -4.89 8.78 -7.94
N PHE A 124 -4.27 8.93 -9.12
CA PHE A 124 -3.46 7.88 -9.73
C PHE A 124 -1.99 8.13 -9.47
N PHE A 125 -1.42 7.34 -8.57
CA PHE A 125 0.01 7.36 -8.27
C PHE A 125 0.75 6.34 -9.13
N SER A 126 1.95 6.70 -9.59
CA SER A 126 2.80 5.80 -10.36
C SER A 126 4.28 6.08 -10.10
N ALA A 127 5.09 5.02 -10.20
CA ALA A 127 6.54 5.13 -10.18
C ALA A 127 7.20 4.06 -11.06
N ILE A 128 8.34 4.42 -11.63
CA ILE A 128 9.27 3.52 -12.28
C ILE A 128 10.60 3.66 -11.54
N LYS A 129 11.23 2.55 -11.17
CA LYS A 129 12.48 2.59 -10.43
C LYS A 129 13.56 3.39 -11.18
N GLY A 130 14.01 4.47 -10.55
CA GLY A 130 15.00 5.41 -11.06
C GLY A 130 14.45 6.61 -11.83
N ASP A 131 13.12 6.70 -12.07
CA ASP A 131 12.53 7.79 -12.87
C ASP A 131 11.74 8.80 -12.01
N GLY A 132 11.53 8.46 -10.71
CA GLY A 132 10.75 9.26 -9.78
C GLY A 132 9.28 8.83 -9.69
N ALA A 133 8.53 9.51 -8.81
CA ALA A 133 7.12 9.25 -8.53
C ALA A 133 6.21 10.37 -9.05
N PHE A 134 4.98 9.98 -9.42
CA PHE A 134 4.01 10.88 -10.03
C PHE A 134 2.61 10.68 -9.42
N LEU A 135 1.87 11.78 -9.29
CA LEU A 135 0.43 11.81 -9.00
C LEU A 135 -0.28 12.48 -10.20
N ASN A 136 -1.17 11.73 -10.86
CA ASN A 136 -1.87 12.22 -12.04
C ASN A 136 -0.92 12.88 -13.06
N LYS A 137 0.22 12.19 -13.34
CA LYS A 137 1.32 12.63 -14.26
C LYS A 137 2.15 13.82 -13.75
N ASN A 138 1.83 14.41 -12.61
CA ASN A 138 2.63 15.45 -12.00
C ASN A 138 3.67 14.84 -11.05
N LYS A 139 4.94 15.23 -11.19
CA LYS A 139 6.01 14.73 -10.33
C LYS A 139 5.76 15.13 -8.87
N ILE A 140 5.89 14.17 -7.96
CA ILE A 140 5.71 14.35 -6.52
C ILE A 140 7.00 14.10 -5.76
N LYS A 141 7.04 14.58 -4.52
CA LYS A 141 8.12 14.33 -3.56
C LYS A 141 7.56 14.33 -2.15
N VAL A 142 8.24 13.65 -1.25
CA VAL A 142 7.95 13.67 0.19
C VAL A 142 7.99 15.08 0.76
N SER A 143 7.39 15.27 1.91
CA SER A 143 7.45 16.54 2.65
C SER A 143 8.90 16.90 3.03
N SER A 144 9.12 18.18 3.34
CA SER A 144 10.43 18.69 3.78
C SER A 144 10.43 19.11 5.25
N LYS A 145 9.55 18.54 6.07
CA LYS A 145 9.50 18.82 7.51
C LYS A 145 10.82 18.47 8.17
N LEU A 146 11.26 19.31 9.10
CA LEU A 146 12.52 19.10 9.81
C LEU A 146 12.32 18.48 11.19
N ASN A 147 11.20 18.82 11.85
CA ASN A 147 10.93 18.46 13.22
C ASN A 147 9.84 17.40 13.30
N PHE A 148 9.98 16.47 14.22
CA PHE A 148 9.01 15.41 14.47
C PHE A 148 7.68 15.96 15.03
N GLU A 149 7.72 17.03 15.80
CA GLU A 149 6.56 17.72 16.37
C GLU A 149 5.63 18.34 15.31
N ASP A 150 6.18 18.68 14.13
CA ASP A 150 5.43 19.21 12.98
C ASP A 150 4.95 18.12 12.03
N ALA A 151 5.22 16.84 12.34
CA ALA A 151 4.93 15.72 11.47
C ALA A 151 3.55 15.11 11.72
N LEU A 152 2.88 14.69 10.64
CA LEU A 152 1.64 13.93 10.65
C LEU A 152 1.90 12.51 10.16
N PHE A 153 1.50 11.52 10.95
CA PHE A 153 1.75 10.11 10.66
C PHE A 153 0.48 9.36 10.23
N ALA A 154 0.68 8.21 9.57
CA ALA A 154 -0.36 7.22 9.37
C ALA A 154 0.07 5.86 9.92
N THR A 155 -0.90 5.01 10.24
CA THR A 155 -0.71 3.62 10.66
C THR A 155 -1.96 2.80 10.37
N GLY A 156 -1.81 1.48 10.41
CA GLY A 156 -2.92 0.54 10.39
C GLY A 156 -2.77 -0.54 11.46
N PHE A 157 -3.81 -1.36 11.58
CA PHE A 157 -3.87 -2.48 12.50
C PHE A 157 -4.43 -3.69 11.75
N SER A 158 -3.77 -4.83 11.86
CA SER A 158 -4.29 -6.07 11.33
C SER A 158 -5.66 -6.37 11.94
N VAL A 159 -6.58 -6.85 11.11
CA VAL A 159 -7.91 -7.27 11.55
C VAL A 159 -7.95 -8.71 12.08
N SER A 160 -6.87 -9.47 11.91
CA SER A 160 -6.81 -10.90 12.23
C SER A 160 -5.65 -11.30 13.13
N VAL A 161 -4.64 -10.44 13.31
CA VAL A 161 -3.42 -10.73 14.10
C VAL A 161 -3.23 -9.69 15.17
N PHE A 162 -3.37 -10.10 16.44
CA PHE A 162 -3.34 -9.20 17.60
C PHE A 162 -2.13 -9.42 18.53
N GLU A 163 -1.19 -10.28 18.14
CA GLU A 163 -0.02 -10.65 18.97
C GLU A 163 0.81 -9.45 19.42
N ASN A 164 0.93 -8.42 18.59
CA ASN A 164 1.73 -7.22 18.87
C ASN A 164 0.89 -5.97 19.20
N LEU A 165 -0.40 -6.12 19.48
CA LEU A 165 -1.31 -4.97 19.64
C LEU A 165 -0.86 -4.01 20.75
N ASP A 166 -0.39 -4.52 21.90
CA ASP A 166 0.11 -3.70 23.00
C ASP A 166 1.39 -2.93 22.64
N ILE A 167 2.26 -3.53 21.78
CA ILE A 167 3.46 -2.85 21.26
C ILE A 167 3.02 -1.75 20.30
N GLN A 168 2.12 -2.05 19.38
CA GLN A 168 1.58 -1.10 18.42
C GLN A 168 0.95 0.11 19.13
N LEU A 169 0.10 -0.13 20.13
CA LEU A 169 -0.53 0.92 20.92
C LEU A 169 0.48 1.76 21.70
N SER A 170 1.58 1.18 22.16
CA SER A 170 2.65 1.92 22.82
C SER A 170 3.41 2.82 21.84
N VAL A 171 3.71 2.33 20.65
CA VAL A 171 4.31 3.14 19.56
C VAL A 171 3.36 4.30 19.18
N VAL A 172 2.09 4.00 18.97
CA VAL A 172 1.06 5.02 18.66
C VAL A 172 1.02 6.08 19.76
N LYS A 173 0.98 5.69 21.04
CA LYS A 173 0.98 6.62 22.16
C LYS A 173 2.21 7.53 22.15
N GLU A 174 3.40 6.97 21.92
CA GLU A 174 4.63 7.74 21.92
C GLU A 174 4.69 8.73 20.74
N ILE A 175 4.25 8.31 19.54
CA ILE A 175 4.20 9.20 18.37
C ILE A 175 3.18 10.32 18.57
N ILE A 176 1.96 10.02 19.03
CA ILE A 176 0.90 11.03 19.24
C ILE A 176 1.35 12.13 20.21
N THR A 177 2.10 11.77 21.25
CA THR A 177 2.53 12.75 22.27
C THR A 177 3.68 13.64 21.80
N GLN A 178 4.27 13.36 20.64
CA GLN A 178 5.44 14.08 20.12
C GLN A 178 5.20 14.69 18.72
N SER A 179 3.99 14.59 18.15
CA SER A 179 3.71 14.97 16.76
C SER A 179 2.35 15.66 16.61
N LEU A 180 1.99 16.05 15.39
CA LEU A 180 0.64 16.54 15.06
C LEU A 180 -0.44 15.46 15.18
N GLY A 181 -0.04 14.21 15.35
CA GLY A 181 -0.93 13.07 15.54
C GLY A 181 -0.82 12.00 14.47
N ILE A 182 -1.76 11.05 14.53
CA ILE A 182 -1.81 9.88 13.63
C ILE A 182 -3.17 9.82 12.93
N ARG A 183 -3.17 9.26 11.71
CA ARG A 183 -4.36 8.86 10.97
C ARG A 183 -4.37 7.35 10.80
N ARG A 184 -5.54 6.74 10.85
CA ARG A 184 -5.78 5.35 10.48
C ARG A 184 -6.75 5.37 9.30
N MET A 185 -6.19 5.44 8.07
CA MET A 185 -7.01 5.58 6.86
C MET A 185 -7.66 4.27 6.45
N GLY A 186 -6.98 3.13 6.64
CA GLY A 186 -7.49 1.79 6.39
C GLY A 186 -7.26 1.28 4.98
N ALA A 187 -6.26 1.84 4.30
CA ALA A 187 -5.74 1.39 3.02
C ALA A 187 -4.23 1.69 2.98
N ALA A 188 -3.41 0.67 3.17
CA ALA A 188 -1.96 0.82 3.33
C ALA A 188 -1.28 1.37 2.07
N ALA A 189 -1.76 0.97 0.89
CA ALA A 189 -1.26 1.50 -0.37
C ALA A 189 -1.52 3.01 -0.51
N VAL A 190 -2.67 3.51 -0.01
CA VAL A 190 -2.98 4.95 0.03
C VAL A 190 -2.10 5.67 1.03
N ASP A 191 -1.90 5.10 2.23
CA ASP A 191 -1.06 5.68 3.27
C ASP A 191 0.38 5.89 2.78
N LEU A 192 0.97 4.89 2.11
CA LEU A 192 2.29 4.98 1.47
C LEU A 192 2.35 6.06 0.38
N CYS A 193 1.32 6.13 -0.47
CA CYS A 193 1.20 7.17 -1.49
C CYS A 193 1.07 8.58 -0.89
N TYR A 194 0.40 8.70 0.25
CA TYR A 194 0.28 9.97 0.95
C TYR A 194 1.59 10.40 1.62
N VAL A 195 2.45 9.46 2.03
CA VAL A 195 3.85 9.78 2.38
C VAL A 195 4.59 10.29 1.13
N ALA A 196 4.45 9.63 0.00
CA ALA A 196 5.13 9.99 -1.25
C ALA A 196 4.78 11.41 -1.73
N CYS A 197 3.56 11.88 -1.55
CA CYS A 197 3.16 13.23 -1.96
C CYS A 197 3.18 14.28 -0.83
N GLY A 198 3.69 13.91 0.37
CA GLY A 198 3.88 14.82 1.49
C GLY A 198 2.61 15.20 2.25
N LYS A 199 1.50 14.46 2.06
CA LYS A 199 0.29 14.59 2.89
C LYS A 199 0.53 14.00 4.28
N PHE A 200 1.29 12.88 4.38
CA PHE A 200 1.84 12.33 5.60
C PHE A 200 3.36 12.47 5.59
N ASP A 201 3.95 12.53 6.77
CA ASP A 201 5.40 12.62 6.95
C ASP A 201 6.01 11.25 7.22
N GLY A 202 5.19 10.29 7.69
CA GLY A 202 5.58 8.90 7.88
C GLY A 202 4.39 7.96 8.03
N PHE A 203 4.65 6.69 7.74
CA PHE A 203 3.72 5.57 7.86
C PHE A 203 4.44 4.37 8.45
N PHE A 204 3.76 3.58 9.27
CA PHE A 204 4.24 2.30 9.78
C PHE A 204 3.07 1.36 10.05
N GLU A 205 3.29 0.08 9.74
CA GLU A 205 2.26 -0.93 9.99
C GLU A 205 2.90 -2.33 10.09
N TRP A 206 2.27 -3.21 10.89
CA TRP A 206 2.58 -4.63 11.07
C TRP A 206 1.64 -5.50 10.25
N HIS A 207 2.07 -6.73 9.97
CA HIS A 207 1.26 -7.82 9.39
C HIS A 207 0.75 -7.56 7.99
N LEU A 208 1.41 -6.70 7.23
CA LEU A 208 1.10 -6.44 5.82
C LEU A 208 1.63 -7.56 4.91
N ASN A 209 0.95 -7.73 3.78
CA ASN A 209 1.31 -8.66 2.73
C ASN A 209 2.01 -7.93 1.56
N PRO A 210 2.63 -8.67 0.63
CA PRO A 210 3.31 -8.03 -0.50
C PRO A 210 2.43 -7.12 -1.34
N TRP A 211 1.16 -7.47 -1.53
CA TRP A 211 0.23 -6.69 -2.35
C TRP A 211 -0.15 -5.36 -1.71
N ASP A 212 -0.22 -5.27 -0.38
CA ASP A 212 -0.51 -4.04 0.37
C ASP A 212 0.60 -2.98 0.19
N VAL A 213 1.86 -3.42 0.01
CA VAL A 213 3.03 -2.53 0.13
C VAL A 213 3.87 -2.38 -1.14
N ALA A 214 3.87 -3.37 -2.05
CA ALA A 214 4.85 -3.39 -3.15
C ALA A 214 4.79 -2.15 -4.05
N ALA A 215 3.60 -1.74 -4.48
CA ALA A 215 3.46 -0.54 -5.32
C ALA A 215 3.71 0.74 -4.53
N GLY A 216 3.06 0.87 -3.37
CA GLY A 216 3.16 2.06 -2.51
C GLY A 216 4.58 2.32 -2.01
N SER A 217 5.34 1.27 -1.66
CA SER A 217 6.72 1.43 -1.21
C SER A 217 7.64 1.97 -2.32
N LEU A 218 7.54 1.44 -3.55
CA LEU A 218 8.30 1.99 -4.67
C LEU A 218 7.94 3.46 -4.93
N ILE A 219 6.65 3.79 -4.89
CA ILE A 219 6.19 5.19 -5.09
C ILE A 219 6.77 6.10 -3.99
N ALA A 220 6.80 5.63 -2.74
CA ALA A 220 7.37 6.38 -1.63
C ALA A 220 8.90 6.55 -1.78
N GLU A 221 9.63 5.48 -2.14
CA GLU A 221 11.08 5.53 -2.38
C GLU A 221 11.43 6.50 -3.51
N GLU A 222 10.73 6.41 -4.64
CA GLU A 222 10.97 7.26 -5.82
C GLU A 222 10.58 8.73 -5.58
N ALA A 223 9.72 8.99 -4.59
CA ALA A 223 9.42 10.34 -4.10
C ALA A 223 10.45 10.85 -3.08
N GLY A 224 11.40 10.02 -2.66
CA GLY A 224 12.48 10.36 -1.74
C GLY A 224 12.24 9.95 -0.27
N ALA A 225 11.25 9.11 0.03
CA ALA A 225 11.12 8.51 1.36
C ALA A 225 12.25 7.52 1.65
N LYS A 226 12.57 7.34 2.93
CA LYS A 226 13.28 6.15 3.41
C LYS A 226 12.27 5.07 3.77
N VAL A 227 12.46 3.88 3.22
CA VAL A 227 11.60 2.72 3.46
C VAL A 227 12.42 1.56 4.01
N SER A 228 11.93 0.88 5.04
CA SER A 228 12.56 -0.31 5.61
C SER A 228 11.56 -1.18 6.38
N ASP A 229 12.00 -2.36 6.81
CA ASP A 229 11.39 -3.07 7.94
C ASP A 229 11.74 -2.38 9.28
N PHE A 230 11.21 -2.88 10.39
CA PHE A 230 11.47 -2.31 11.73
C PHE A 230 12.88 -2.59 12.27
N SER A 231 13.65 -3.44 11.61
CA SER A 231 15.07 -3.63 11.89
C SER A 231 15.96 -2.65 11.12
N GLY A 232 15.37 -1.87 10.18
CA GLY A 232 16.08 -0.93 9.32
C GLY A 232 16.63 -1.56 8.04
N TYR A 233 16.20 -2.79 7.70
CA TYR A 233 16.61 -3.51 6.49
C TYR A 233 15.57 -3.46 5.38
N SER A 234 15.87 -4.05 4.23
CA SER A 234 15.06 -3.97 3.02
C SER A 234 14.00 -5.06 2.87
N ASN A 235 13.70 -5.86 3.94
CA ASN A 235 12.76 -6.98 3.82
C ASN A 235 11.29 -6.58 4.08
N TYR A 236 10.89 -5.34 3.80
CA TYR A 236 9.56 -4.81 4.09
C TYR A 236 8.45 -5.37 3.17
N ILE A 237 8.76 -5.84 1.95
CA ILE A 237 7.73 -6.38 1.05
C ILE A 237 7.24 -7.76 1.54
N PHE A 238 8.15 -8.64 1.94
CA PHE A 238 7.83 -10.00 2.37
C PHE A 238 7.98 -10.21 3.88
N GLY A 239 8.49 -9.21 4.61
CA GLY A 239 8.76 -9.24 6.06
C GLY A 239 7.55 -8.92 6.94
N LYS A 240 6.43 -8.54 6.34
CA LYS A 240 5.15 -8.22 7.01
C LYS A 240 5.17 -6.99 7.91
N GLU A 241 6.18 -6.17 7.84
CA GLU A 241 6.28 -4.92 8.60
C GLU A 241 6.99 -3.85 7.76
N ILE A 242 6.52 -2.64 7.83
CA ILE A 242 7.06 -1.53 7.04
C ILE A 242 7.06 -0.23 7.83
N ILE A 243 8.10 0.56 7.61
CA ILE A 243 8.19 1.97 7.94
C ILE A 243 8.57 2.73 6.67
N ALA A 244 7.83 3.79 6.35
CA ALA A 244 8.13 4.71 5.28
C ALA A 244 8.02 6.13 5.82
N ALA A 245 9.08 6.94 5.69
CA ALA A 245 9.06 8.31 6.20
C ALA A 245 9.97 9.22 5.38
N GLN A 246 9.67 10.51 5.41
CA GLN A 246 10.60 11.50 4.90
C GLN A 246 11.94 11.45 5.67
N PRO A 247 13.09 11.70 5.02
CA PRO A 247 14.41 11.37 5.55
C PRO A 247 14.77 11.98 6.91
N ASN A 248 14.28 13.20 7.22
CA ASN A 248 14.68 13.92 8.44
C ASN A 248 14.07 13.31 9.71
N ILE A 249 12.88 12.69 9.61
CA ILE A 249 12.17 12.11 10.76
C ILE A 249 12.28 10.61 10.84
N TYR A 250 12.73 9.94 9.76
CA TYR A 250 12.82 8.48 9.67
C TYR A 250 13.59 7.86 10.84
N SER A 251 14.77 8.40 11.18
CA SER A 251 15.63 7.81 12.21
C SER A 251 14.98 7.87 13.60
N GLN A 252 14.27 8.96 13.92
CA GLN A 252 13.54 9.07 15.18
C GLN A 252 12.38 8.09 15.22
N MET A 253 11.61 8.00 14.14
CA MET A 253 10.48 7.08 14.02
C MET A 253 10.93 5.61 14.17
N LEU A 254 11.99 5.20 13.48
CA LEU A 254 12.57 3.86 13.62
C LEU A 254 13.02 3.58 15.05
N THR A 255 13.66 4.55 15.71
CA THR A 255 14.11 4.43 17.12
C THR A 255 12.93 4.23 18.07
N ILE A 256 11.85 4.98 17.92
CA ILE A 256 10.63 4.81 18.72
C ILE A 256 10.09 3.40 18.58
N ILE A 257 9.94 2.90 17.34
CA ILE A 257 9.44 1.55 17.08
C ILE A 257 10.33 0.49 17.74
N GLN A 258 11.65 0.55 17.50
CA GLN A 258 12.61 -0.42 18.03
C GLN A 258 12.66 -0.43 19.57
N ASN A 259 12.58 0.72 20.22
CA ASN A 259 12.57 0.81 21.69
C ASN A 259 11.33 0.16 22.27
N ASN A 260 10.16 0.38 21.69
CA ASN A 260 8.91 -0.24 22.16
C ASN A 260 8.89 -1.75 21.93
N ILE A 261 9.47 -2.27 20.83
CA ILE A 261 9.63 -3.71 20.60
C ILE A 261 10.53 -4.33 21.66
N ARG A 262 11.70 -3.73 21.93
CA ARG A 262 12.68 -4.25 22.92
C ARG A 262 12.14 -4.25 24.34
N THR A 263 11.44 -3.20 24.75
CA THR A 263 10.95 -3.04 26.12
C THR A 263 9.89 -4.08 26.50
N LYS A 264 9.16 -4.63 25.54
CA LYS A 264 8.10 -5.63 25.78
C LYS A 264 8.54 -7.07 25.46
N SER A 265 9.76 -7.27 24.96
CA SER A 265 10.37 -8.60 24.76
C SER A 265 11.10 -9.12 26.00
N ILE A 266 11.10 -8.36 27.09
CA ILE A 266 11.63 -8.69 28.42
C ILE A 266 10.46 -8.94 29.38
#